data_f8f8d003219e4acd7584b8e6a37c918d
#
_entry.id   f8f8d003219e4acd7584b8e6a37c918d
#
_cell.length_a   1.000
_cell.length_b   1.000
_cell.length_c   1.000
_cell.angle_alpha   90.00
_cell.angle_beta   90.00
_cell.angle_gamma   90.00
#
_symmetry.space_group_name_H-M   'P 1'
#
loop_
_entity.id
_entity.type
_entity.pdbx_description
1 polymer ?
#
loop_
_entity_poly.entity_id
_entity_poly.type
_entity_poly.pdbx_seq_one_letter_code
_entity_poly.pdbx_strand_id
1 'polypeptide(L)'
;MKIRIIGSVGSGKTTLAKKLSEWYQIDYFETDRIVWKREGIEVRRTDAEKIATLKEILQQENWIIEGVHLEAWATESIDQADVIIFLDLPKKQIRQQLRKRQIKQLLRIERAHYPVRFNMLKKMFYWDDLFDQRTKPLIEKRMMQNPEKWLVIKEKNEIQEIEKRMAQYI
;
A
#
# COMPACT_ATOMS: atom_id res chain seq x y z
N MET A 1 12.28 -4.94 12.49
CA MET A 1 11.14 -5.50 11.74
C MET A 1 10.81 -4.62 10.55
N LYS A 2 10.83 -5.19 9.36
CA LYS A 2 10.66 -4.48 8.08
C LYS A 2 9.43 -5.03 7.36
N ILE A 3 8.38 -4.23 7.23
CA ILE A 3 7.09 -4.65 6.69
C ILE A 3 6.79 -3.93 5.37
N ARG A 4 6.48 -4.68 4.31
CA ARG A 4 5.99 -4.14 3.05
C ARG A 4 4.50 -4.49 2.87
N ILE A 5 3.63 -3.49 2.65
CA ILE A 5 2.20 -3.71 2.42
C ILE A 5 1.86 -3.34 0.99
N ILE A 6 1.32 -4.29 0.23
CA ILE A 6 0.97 -4.12 -1.18
C ILE A 6 -0.52 -4.45 -1.40
N GLY A 7 -1.13 -3.85 -2.38
CA GLY A 7 -2.52 -4.10 -2.76
C GLY A 7 -3.07 -3.00 -3.66
N SER A 8 -4.24 -3.22 -4.25
CA SER A 8 -4.91 -2.25 -5.13
C SER A 8 -5.33 -0.97 -4.40
N VAL A 9 -5.67 0.06 -5.16
CA VAL A 9 -6.32 1.28 -4.64
C VAL A 9 -7.59 0.91 -3.87
N GLY A 10 -7.75 1.47 -2.67
CA GLY A 10 -8.93 1.18 -1.82
C GLY A 10 -8.93 -0.17 -1.12
N SER A 11 -7.85 -0.97 -1.19
CA SER A 11 -7.75 -2.25 -0.46
C SER A 11 -7.59 -2.10 1.05
N GLY A 12 -7.25 -0.90 1.55
CA GLY A 12 -7.09 -0.64 2.98
C GLY A 12 -5.65 -0.66 3.48
N LYS A 13 -4.64 -0.63 2.58
CA LYS A 13 -3.20 -0.60 2.92
C LYS A 13 -2.84 0.43 3.98
N THR A 14 -3.21 1.70 3.75
CA THR A 14 -2.90 2.80 4.68
C THR A 14 -3.56 2.60 6.04
N THR A 15 -4.78 2.05 6.08
CA THR A 15 -5.47 1.75 7.34
C THR A 15 -4.73 0.65 8.10
N LEU A 16 -4.27 -0.38 7.39
CA LEU A 16 -3.49 -1.46 7.99
C LEU A 16 -2.11 -0.97 8.44
N ALA A 17 -1.43 -0.17 7.61
CA ALA A 17 -0.12 0.40 7.96
C ALA A 17 -0.19 1.22 9.25
N LYS A 18 -1.20 2.08 9.40
CA LYS A 18 -1.44 2.85 10.63
C LYS A 18 -1.65 1.94 11.84
N LYS A 19 -2.49 0.91 11.70
CA LYS A 19 -2.77 -0.04 12.77
C LYS A 19 -1.52 -0.79 13.21
N LEU A 20 -0.70 -1.28 12.27
CA LEU A 20 0.56 -1.95 12.58
C LEU A 20 1.58 -0.97 13.17
N SER A 21 1.64 0.27 12.67
CA SER A 21 2.49 1.33 13.22
C SER A 21 2.17 1.61 14.69
N GLU A 22 0.88 1.71 15.02
CA GLU A 22 0.42 1.90 16.41
C GLU A 22 0.74 0.70 17.31
N TRP A 23 0.58 -0.54 16.82
CA TRP A 23 0.83 -1.76 17.60
C TRP A 23 2.30 -2.00 17.89
N TYR A 24 3.14 -1.82 16.84
CA TYR A 24 4.57 -2.13 16.95
C TYR A 24 5.43 -0.91 17.26
N GLN A 25 4.84 0.29 17.35
CA GLN A 25 5.56 1.57 17.54
C GLN A 25 6.63 1.79 16.47
N ILE A 26 6.32 1.48 15.22
CA ILE A 26 7.18 1.60 14.04
C ILE A 26 6.57 2.64 13.09
N ASP A 27 7.41 3.54 12.56
CA ASP A 27 6.96 4.53 11.56
C ASP A 27 6.50 3.87 10.27
N TYR A 28 5.41 4.39 9.67
CA TYR A 28 4.95 3.95 8.37
C TYR A 28 5.12 5.02 7.30
N PHE A 29 5.40 4.57 6.08
CA PHE A 29 5.69 5.39 4.91
C PHE A 29 4.81 4.98 3.73
N GLU A 30 4.21 5.97 3.06
CA GLU A 30 3.39 5.78 1.86
C GLU A 30 4.25 5.96 0.62
N THR A 31 4.32 4.98 -0.28
CA THR A 31 5.08 5.12 -1.54
C THR A 31 4.56 6.26 -2.41
N ASP A 32 3.28 6.60 -2.32
CA ASP A 32 2.72 7.77 -3.01
C ASP A 32 3.36 9.10 -2.56
N ARG A 33 3.79 9.20 -1.29
CA ARG A 33 4.52 10.36 -0.78
C ARG A 33 5.99 10.36 -1.20
N ILE A 34 6.54 9.19 -1.52
CA ILE A 34 7.87 9.08 -2.13
C ILE A 34 7.80 9.52 -3.59
N VAL A 35 6.73 9.20 -4.32
CA VAL A 35 6.55 9.61 -5.73
C VAL A 35 6.21 11.08 -5.85
N TRP A 36 5.36 11.63 -4.99
CA TRP A 36 4.85 12.99 -5.10
C TRP A 36 5.32 13.89 -3.95
N LYS A 37 5.98 15.00 -4.30
CA LYS A 37 6.26 16.08 -3.36
C LYS A 37 5.01 16.96 -3.28
N ARG A 38 4.38 17.04 -2.09
CA ARG A 38 3.11 17.74 -1.86
C ARG A 38 3.28 19.05 -1.09
N GLU A 39 4.45 19.65 -1.14
CA GLU A 39 4.72 20.95 -0.54
C GLU A 39 4.41 22.06 -1.55
N GLY A 40 3.19 22.62 -1.49
CA GLY A 40 2.71 23.66 -2.41
C GLY A 40 2.17 23.08 -3.73
N ILE A 41 2.94 23.15 -4.81
CA ILE A 41 2.59 22.55 -6.10
C ILE A 41 2.97 21.06 -6.07
N GLU A 42 2.03 20.18 -6.41
CA GLU A 42 2.29 18.74 -6.47
C GLU A 42 3.24 18.43 -7.64
N VAL A 43 4.47 18.04 -7.31
CA VAL A 43 5.51 17.70 -8.28
C VAL A 43 5.89 16.23 -8.15
N ARG A 44 5.98 15.54 -9.29
CA ARG A 44 6.46 14.17 -9.32
C ARG A 44 7.98 14.16 -9.22
N ARG A 45 8.53 13.43 -8.25
CA ARG A 45 9.98 13.24 -8.10
C ARG A 45 10.56 12.43 -9.24
N THR A 46 11.79 12.74 -9.61
CA THR A 46 12.62 11.91 -10.49
C THR A 46 12.92 10.56 -9.86
N ASP A 47 13.32 9.58 -10.65
CA ASP A 47 13.68 8.26 -10.11
C ASP A 47 14.87 8.32 -9.15
N ALA A 48 15.84 9.20 -9.41
CA ALA A 48 16.97 9.44 -8.51
C ALA A 48 16.53 9.97 -7.13
N GLU A 49 15.61 10.94 -7.11
CA GLU A 49 15.05 11.49 -5.87
C GLU A 49 14.21 10.44 -5.10
N LYS A 50 13.42 9.61 -5.82
CA LYS A 50 12.66 8.51 -5.20
C LYS A 50 13.58 7.49 -4.54
N ILE A 51 14.65 7.08 -5.25
CA ILE A 51 15.65 6.14 -4.75
C ILE A 51 16.35 6.72 -3.51
N ALA A 52 16.75 7.99 -3.54
CA ALA A 52 17.39 8.64 -2.40
C ALA A 52 16.46 8.67 -1.18
N THR A 53 15.21 9.12 -1.37
CA THR A 53 14.20 9.14 -0.28
C THR A 53 13.92 7.74 0.27
N LEU A 54 13.80 6.74 -0.61
CA LEU A 54 13.56 5.36 -0.17
C LEU A 54 14.75 4.81 0.62
N LYS A 55 15.99 5.07 0.19
CA LYS A 55 17.20 4.64 0.89
C LYS A 55 17.29 5.18 2.32
N GLU A 56 16.90 6.43 2.56
CA GLU A 56 16.85 7.00 3.90
C GLU A 56 15.89 6.22 4.81
N ILE A 57 14.73 5.79 4.28
CA ILE A 57 13.78 4.95 5.00
C ILE A 57 14.35 3.55 5.27
N LEU A 58 14.99 2.95 4.27
CA LEU A 58 15.51 1.58 4.34
C LEU A 58 16.74 1.45 5.29
N GLN A 59 17.42 2.56 5.60
CA GLN A 59 18.50 2.60 6.59
C GLN A 59 17.99 2.44 8.03
N GLN A 60 16.70 2.66 8.27
CA GLN A 60 16.11 2.45 9.59
C GLN A 60 16.07 0.96 9.93
N GLU A 61 16.25 0.62 11.19
CA GLU A 61 16.18 -0.76 11.69
C GLU A 61 14.78 -1.37 11.48
N ASN A 62 13.75 -0.53 11.71
CA ASN A 62 12.36 -0.92 11.61
C ASN A 62 11.61 0.06 10.71
N TRP A 63 10.74 -0.45 9.83
CA TRP A 63 9.89 0.38 9.00
C TRP A 63 8.67 -0.39 8.48
N ILE A 64 7.62 0.35 8.18
CA ILE A 64 6.44 -0.13 7.47
C ILE A 64 6.30 0.71 6.20
N ILE A 65 6.41 0.10 5.02
CA ILE A 65 6.24 0.80 3.74
C ILE A 65 4.98 0.26 3.05
N GLU A 66 4.03 1.14 2.72
CA GLU A 66 2.82 0.77 2.02
C GLU A 66 2.71 1.40 0.64
N GLY A 67 2.05 0.73 -0.29
CA GLY A 67 1.70 1.25 -1.61
C GLY A 67 1.76 0.20 -2.71
N VAL A 68 1.35 0.63 -3.92
CA VAL A 68 1.20 -0.25 -5.09
C VAL A 68 2.49 -0.41 -5.90
N HIS A 69 3.45 0.47 -5.68
CA HIS A 69 4.65 0.59 -6.52
C HIS A 69 5.56 -0.64 -6.44
N LEU A 70 5.87 -1.22 -7.62
CA LEU A 70 6.79 -2.35 -7.84
C LEU A 70 7.86 -2.03 -8.89
N GLU A 71 7.93 -0.77 -9.32
CA GLU A 71 8.93 -0.30 -10.28
C GLU A 71 10.34 -0.43 -9.70
N ALA A 72 11.36 -0.38 -10.55
CA ALA A 72 12.76 -0.60 -10.18
C ALA A 72 13.22 0.20 -8.94
N TRP A 73 12.76 1.45 -8.80
CA TRP A 73 13.09 2.31 -7.66
C TRP A 73 12.54 1.79 -6.32
N ALA A 74 11.43 1.02 -6.34
CA ALA A 74 10.76 0.51 -5.14
C ALA A 74 11.15 -0.94 -4.78
N THR A 75 11.86 -1.63 -5.68
CA THR A 75 12.20 -3.06 -5.56
C THR A 75 12.95 -3.37 -4.26
N GLU A 76 13.90 -2.53 -3.88
CA GLU A 76 14.72 -2.75 -2.68
C GLU A 76 13.88 -2.85 -1.39
N SER A 77 12.75 -2.15 -1.30
CA SER A 77 11.83 -2.27 -0.17
C SER A 77 11.15 -3.65 -0.06
N ILE A 78 11.02 -4.35 -1.18
CA ILE A 78 10.46 -5.70 -1.24
C ILE A 78 11.54 -6.72 -0.84
N ASP A 79 12.75 -6.53 -1.35
CA ASP A 79 13.87 -7.44 -1.13
C ASP A 79 14.33 -7.41 0.34
N GLN A 80 14.34 -6.22 0.97
CA GLN A 80 14.73 -6.02 2.38
C GLN A 80 13.61 -6.30 3.39
N ALA A 81 12.36 -6.46 2.97
CA ALA A 81 11.26 -6.76 3.89
C ALA A 81 11.43 -8.13 4.55
N ASP A 82 11.16 -8.20 5.86
CA ASP A 82 11.03 -9.45 6.61
C ASP A 82 9.71 -10.13 6.27
N VAL A 83 8.63 -9.34 6.09
CA VAL A 83 7.31 -9.80 5.70
C VAL A 83 6.67 -8.85 4.69
N ILE A 84 6.00 -9.44 3.69
CA ILE A 84 5.26 -8.71 2.67
C ILE A 84 3.78 -9.08 2.80
N ILE A 85 2.96 -8.11 3.18
CA ILE A 85 1.51 -8.30 3.31
C ILE A 85 0.86 -7.90 1.98
N PHE A 86 0.26 -8.88 1.32
CA PHE A 86 -0.47 -8.65 0.08
C PHE A 86 -1.98 -8.66 0.33
N LEU A 87 -2.63 -7.50 0.18
CA LEU A 87 -4.08 -7.35 0.28
C LEU A 87 -4.72 -7.70 -1.07
N ASP A 88 -4.97 -8.98 -1.30
CA ASP A 88 -5.62 -9.54 -2.51
C ASP A 88 -7.13 -9.68 -2.31
N LEU A 89 -7.79 -8.58 -1.96
CA LEU A 89 -9.23 -8.58 -1.69
C LEU A 89 -10.04 -8.71 -2.98
N PRO A 90 -11.24 -9.33 -2.92
CA PRO A 90 -12.13 -9.43 -4.06
C PRO A 90 -12.50 -8.05 -4.61
N LYS A 91 -12.46 -7.89 -5.93
CA LYS A 91 -12.76 -6.64 -6.65
C LYS A 91 -14.08 -5.99 -6.24
N LYS A 92 -15.12 -6.82 -5.97
CA LYS A 92 -16.41 -6.36 -5.46
C LYS A 92 -16.25 -5.59 -4.13
N GLN A 93 -15.42 -6.11 -3.22
CA GLN A 93 -15.18 -5.48 -1.91
C GLN A 93 -14.40 -4.17 -2.08
N ILE A 94 -13.35 -4.16 -2.89
CA ILE A 94 -12.55 -2.97 -3.19
C ILE A 94 -13.45 -1.86 -3.75
N ARG A 95 -14.27 -2.17 -4.75
CA ARG A 95 -15.19 -1.20 -5.36
C ARG A 95 -16.25 -0.69 -4.40
N GLN A 96 -16.75 -1.51 -3.49
CA GLN A 96 -17.66 -1.07 -2.44
C GLN A 96 -16.96 -0.12 -1.45
N GLN A 97 -15.72 -0.39 -1.07
CA GLN A 97 -14.93 0.49 -0.19
C GLN A 97 -14.67 1.84 -0.86
N LEU A 98 -14.31 1.85 -2.14
CA LEU A 98 -14.09 3.08 -2.91
C LEU A 98 -15.36 3.94 -2.99
N ARG A 99 -16.53 3.33 -3.25
CA ARG A 99 -17.82 4.03 -3.25
C ARG A 99 -18.15 4.62 -1.86
N LYS A 100 -18.01 3.82 -0.79
CA LYS A 100 -18.23 4.28 0.58
C LYS A 100 -17.32 5.43 0.96
N ARG A 101 -16.03 5.35 0.59
CA ARG A 101 -15.05 6.41 0.82
C ARG A 101 -15.45 7.69 0.08
N GLN A 102 -15.83 7.60 -1.18
CA GLN A 102 -16.27 8.77 -1.95
C GLN A 102 -17.49 9.44 -1.33
N ILE A 103 -18.48 8.66 -0.88
CA ILE A 103 -19.67 9.21 -0.20
C ILE A 103 -19.25 9.95 1.08
N LYS A 104 -18.39 9.36 1.91
CA LYS A 104 -17.88 10.01 3.13
C LYS A 104 -17.11 11.29 2.84
N GLN A 105 -16.33 11.32 1.76
CA GLN A 105 -15.61 12.52 1.33
C GLN A 105 -16.54 13.61 0.80
N LEU A 106 -17.56 13.26 0.02
CA LEU A 106 -18.60 14.18 -0.42
C LEU A 106 -19.38 14.78 0.75
N LEU A 107 -19.68 13.99 1.78
CA LEU A 107 -20.32 14.41 3.01
C LEU A 107 -19.37 15.12 4.00
N ARG A 108 -18.10 15.33 3.63
CA ARG A 108 -17.04 15.91 4.47
C ARG A 108 -16.79 15.17 5.80
N ILE A 109 -17.22 13.92 5.91
CA ILE A 109 -16.97 13.06 7.07
C ILE A 109 -15.52 12.56 7.09
N GLU A 110 -14.92 12.40 5.90
CA GLU A 110 -13.53 11.98 5.71
C GLU A 110 -12.78 13.02 4.88
N ARG A 111 -11.56 13.39 5.31
CA ARG A 111 -10.70 14.30 4.53
C ARG A 111 -10.19 13.61 3.26
N ALA A 112 -10.33 14.29 2.13
CA ALA A 112 -9.72 13.87 0.89
C ALA A 112 -8.34 14.54 0.74
N HIS A 113 -7.34 13.76 0.30
CA HIS A 113 -6.00 14.28 -0.04
C HIS A 113 -5.95 14.90 -1.45
N TYR A 114 -7.07 14.95 -2.16
CA TYR A 114 -7.23 15.47 -3.51
C TYR A 114 -8.66 16.07 -3.67
N PRO A 115 -8.88 16.94 -4.66
CA PRO A 115 -10.23 17.48 -4.93
C PRO A 115 -11.21 16.35 -5.22
N VAL A 116 -12.29 16.28 -4.43
CA VAL A 116 -13.35 15.27 -4.62
C VAL A 116 -14.13 15.63 -5.88
N ARG A 117 -13.89 14.89 -6.97
CA ARG A 117 -14.61 15.05 -8.24
C ARG A 117 -15.27 13.72 -8.62
N PHE A 118 -16.43 13.78 -9.26
CA PHE A 118 -17.14 12.56 -9.74
C PHE A 118 -16.25 11.66 -10.61
N ASN A 119 -15.36 12.24 -11.41
CA ASN A 119 -14.44 11.50 -12.26
C ASN A 119 -13.34 10.72 -11.46
N MET A 120 -13.15 11.03 -10.18
CA MET A 120 -12.13 10.35 -9.38
C MET A 120 -12.49 8.89 -9.12
N LEU A 121 -13.76 8.57 -8.88
CA LEU A 121 -14.20 7.18 -8.69
C LEU A 121 -13.95 6.32 -9.93
N LYS A 122 -14.21 6.88 -11.13
CA LYS A 122 -13.92 6.20 -12.40
C LYS A 122 -12.42 5.93 -12.55
N LYS A 123 -11.57 6.91 -12.19
CA LYS A 123 -10.11 6.74 -12.20
C LYS A 123 -9.67 5.66 -11.22
N MET A 124 -10.25 5.61 -10.02
CA MET A 124 -9.92 4.58 -9.03
C MET A 124 -10.32 3.18 -9.51
N PHE A 125 -11.46 3.04 -10.17
CA PHE A 125 -11.86 1.76 -10.78
C PHE A 125 -10.92 1.35 -11.91
N TYR A 126 -10.51 2.32 -12.76
CA TYR A 126 -9.50 2.07 -13.79
C TYR A 126 -8.16 1.62 -13.20
N TRP A 127 -7.68 2.27 -12.13
CA TRP A 127 -6.45 1.86 -11.45
C TRP A 127 -6.56 0.48 -10.78
N ASP A 128 -7.74 0.13 -10.26
CA ASP A 128 -8.02 -1.20 -9.74
C ASP A 128 -7.97 -2.26 -10.85
N ASP A 129 -8.57 -1.97 -12.02
CA ASP A 129 -8.48 -2.85 -13.20
C ASP A 129 -7.03 -2.99 -13.69
N LEU A 130 -6.28 -1.90 -13.71
CA LEU A 130 -4.87 -1.88 -14.13
C LEU A 130 -3.98 -2.67 -13.16
N PHE A 131 -4.28 -2.58 -11.86
CA PHE A 131 -3.59 -3.38 -10.84
C PHE A 131 -3.77 -4.87 -11.09
N ASP A 132 -5.00 -5.34 -11.32
CA ASP A 132 -5.29 -6.74 -11.61
C ASP A 132 -4.56 -7.24 -12.87
N GLN A 133 -4.52 -6.40 -13.93
CA GLN A 133 -3.96 -6.79 -15.22
C GLN A 133 -2.44 -6.74 -15.29
N ARG A 134 -1.80 -5.80 -14.56
CA ARG A 134 -0.37 -5.53 -14.69
C ARG A 134 0.43 -5.82 -13.43
N THR A 135 -0.06 -5.37 -12.28
CA THR A 135 0.70 -5.41 -11.03
C THR A 135 0.57 -6.77 -10.34
N LYS A 136 -0.65 -7.31 -10.27
CA LYS A 136 -0.91 -8.59 -9.61
C LYS A 136 -0.10 -9.76 -10.20
N PRO A 137 0.02 -9.94 -11.53
CA PRO A 137 0.88 -10.99 -12.10
C PRO A 137 2.35 -10.87 -11.71
N LEU A 138 2.86 -9.63 -11.55
CA LEU A 138 4.24 -9.40 -11.09
C LEU A 138 4.40 -9.78 -9.61
N ILE A 139 3.40 -9.50 -8.77
CA ILE A 139 3.37 -9.92 -7.37
C ILE A 139 3.39 -11.45 -7.29
N GLU A 140 2.52 -12.13 -8.02
CA GLU A 140 2.42 -13.58 -8.05
C GLU A 140 3.74 -14.23 -8.46
N LYS A 141 4.40 -13.67 -9.48
CA LYS A 141 5.74 -14.14 -9.89
C LYS A 141 6.79 -13.97 -8.79
N ARG A 142 6.80 -12.85 -8.07
CA ARG A 142 7.73 -12.63 -6.94
C ARG A 142 7.42 -13.53 -5.75
N MET A 143 6.15 -13.77 -5.49
CA MET A 143 5.68 -14.66 -4.43
C MET A 143 6.16 -16.11 -4.63
N MET A 144 6.24 -16.56 -5.89
CA MET A 144 6.78 -17.91 -6.21
C MET A 144 8.28 -18.03 -5.89
N GLN A 145 9.03 -16.92 -5.85
CA GLN A 145 10.47 -16.93 -5.60
C GLN A 145 10.81 -17.07 -4.11
N ASN A 146 10.01 -16.44 -3.23
CA ASN A 146 10.22 -16.43 -1.78
C ASN A 146 8.87 -16.48 -1.04
N PRO A 147 8.12 -17.59 -1.15
CA PRO A 147 6.74 -17.68 -0.65
C PRO A 147 6.64 -17.46 0.86
N GLU A 148 7.68 -17.79 1.63
CA GLU A 148 7.73 -17.67 3.08
C GLU A 148 7.66 -16.22 3.57
N LYS A 149 8.04 -15.23 2.75
CA LYS A 149 7.95 -13.81 3.09
C LYS A 149 6.55 -13.21 2.90
N TRP A 150 5.64 -13.94 2.25
CA TRP A 150 4.36 -13.38 1.83
C TRP A 150 3.20 -13.81 2.72
N LEU A 151 2.52 -12.82 3.26
CA LEU A 151 1.26 -12.97 3.99
C LEU A 151 0.12 -12.46 3.11
N VAL A 152 -0.59 -13.36 2.45
CA VAL A 152 -1.71 -13.02 1.56
C VAL A 152 -3.00 -12.92 2.36
N ILE A 153 -3.72 -11.82 2.18
CA ILE A 153 -5.02 -11.51 2.78
C ILE A 153 -6.06 -11.45 1.68
N LYS A 154 -6.96 -12.43 1.65
CA LYS A 154 -8.03 -12.53 0.63
C LYS A 154 -9.38 -12.03 1.14
N GLU A 155 -9.57 -11.98 2.45
CA GLU A 155 -10.82 -11.56 3.07
C GLU A 155 -10.57 -10.50 4.14
N LYS A 156 -11.56 -9.61 4.32
CA LYS A 156 -11.43 -8.49 5.26
C LYS A 156 -11.35 -8.94 6.73
N ASN A 157 -11.99 -10.02 7.08
CA ASN A 157 -11.93 -10.63 8.43
C ASN A 157 -10.51 -11.08 8.77
N GLU A 158 -9.72 -11.56 7.81
CA GLU A 158 -8.32 -11.94 8.02
C GLU A 158 -7.46 -10.78 8.50
N ILE A 159 -7.83 -9.52 8.18
CA ILE A 159 -7.14 -8.31 8.70
C ILE A 159 -7.29 -8.19 10.23
N GLN A 160 -8.38 -8.71 10.80
CA GLN A 160 -8.59 -8.69 12.25
C GLN A 160 -7.67 -9.70 12.96
N GLU A 161 -7.28 -10.75 12.27
CA GLU A 161 -6.41 -11.81 12.77
C GLU A 161 -4.93 -11.59 12.41
N ILE A 162 -4.63 -10.47 11.74
CA ILE A 162 -3.29 -10.23 11.18
C ILE A 162 -2.21 -10.23 12.25
N GLU A 163 -2.52 -9.78 13.47
CA GLU A 163 -1.59 -9.77 14.59
C GLU A 163 -1.10 -11.18 14.93
N LYS A 164 -2.03 -12.15 15.00
CA LYS A 164 -1.71 -13.56 15.24
C LYS A 164 -0.87 -14.14 14.09
N ARG A 165 -1.21 -13.76 12.85
CA ARG A 165 -0.49 -14.24 11.66
C ARG A 165 0.90 -13.61 11.54
N MET A 166 1.09 -12.39 12.03
CA MET A 166 2.38 -11.70 12.07
C MET A 166 3.35 -12.30 13.10
N ALA A 167 2.85 -12.93 14.15
CA ALA A 167 3.69 -13.52 15.20
C ALA A 167 4.72 -14.54 14.71
N GLN A 168 4.51 -15.16 13.54
CA GLN A 168 5.48 -16.08 12.93
C GLN A 168 6.65 -15.38 12.21
N TYR A 169 6.58 -14.05 12.03
CA TYR A 169 7.61 -13.23 11.35
C TYR A 169 8.41 -12.35 12.33
N ILE A 170 8.06 -12.38 13.59
CA ILE A 170 8.70 -11.65 14.69
C ILE A 170 9.55 -12.59 15.54
#